data_e68a8c838ef0a970df6d2b1ef803aee0
#
_entry.id   e68a8c838ef0a970df6d2b1ef803aee0
#
_cell.length_a   1.000
_cell.length_b   1.000
_cell.length_c   1.000
_cell.angle_alpha   90.00
_cell.angle_beta   90.00
_cell.angle_gamma   90.00
#
_symmetry.space_group_name_H-M   'P 1'
#
loop_
_entity.id
_entity.type
_entity.pdbx_description
1 polymer ?
#
loop_
_entity_poly.entity_id
_entity_poly.type
_entity_poly.pdbx_seq_one_letter_code
_entity_poly.pdbx_strand_id
1 'polypeptide(L)'
;NIRGTDVHCCPLVVAYMWVTQQKAVLYVDDAKLDDIVRKALLEQGIECRPYGSLVQDLPVCGVQSVLLDVNSTNSRLGELLPEACKIVSGGTLIAPEKAVKNETEINGFRNAMYRDGIAMVKFLHWLLPAVKAGGQTELSVSRELEEFRAMQPLYKGLSFDTIAGYAAHGAIVHYEADEKSDCELLPKGLLLLDSGAQYQDGTTDITRTI
;
A
#
# COMPACT_ATOMS: atom_id res chain seq x y z
N ASN A 1 8.67 9.82 3.20
CA ASN A 1 7.81 8.85 2.50
C ASN A 1 6.83 9.60 1.58
N ILE A 2 6.96 9.38 0.27
CA ILE A 2 5.99 9.84 -0.71
C ILE A 2 4.88 8.80 -0.78
N ARG A 3 3.64 9.20 -0.55
CA ARG A 3 2.47 8.33 -0.64
C ARG A 3 1.52 8.85 -1.72
N GLY A 4 0.91 7.96 -2.45
CA GLY A 4 -0.06 8.25 -3.50
C GLY A 4 -1.23 7.28 -3.48
N THR A 5 -2.14 7.43 -4.44
CA THR A 5 -3.34 6.62 -4.59
C THR A 5 -3.40 5.97 -5.98
N ASP A 6 -2.25 5.75 -6.61
CA ASP A 6 -2.18 5.22 -7.98
C ASP A 6 -2.49 3.72 -8.05
N VAL A 7 -2.34 3.01 -6.93
CA VAL A 7 -2.54 1.57 -6.85
C VAL A 7 -3.58 1.28 -5.78
N HIS A 8 -4.56 0.45 -6.12
CA HIS A 8 -5.61 0.02 -5.20
C HIS A 8 -5.01 -0.61 -3.94
N CYS A 9 -5.54 -0.28 -2.78
CA CYS A 9 -5.09 -0.71 -1.45
C CYS A 9 -3.61 -0.44 -1.12
N CYS A 10 -2.84 0.15 -2.01
CA CYS A 10 -1.41 0.37 -1.83
C CYS A 10 -1.07 1.86 -1.96
N PRO A 11 -0.50 2.50 -0.91
CA PRO A 11 -0.25 3.94 -0.90
C PRO A 11 1.01 4.30 -1.71
N LEU A 12 1.06 3.88 -2.96
CA LEU A 12 2.17 4.14 -3.88
C LEU A 12 1.84 5.27 -4.84
N VAL A 13 2.87 5.94 -5.29
CA VAL A 13 2.87 6.81 -6.46
C VAL A 13 3.72 6.17 -7.55
N VAL A 14 3.21 6.11 -8.77
CA VAL A 14 3.98 5.64 -9.93
C VAL A 14 5.00 6.71 -10.29
N ALA A 15 6.25 6.43 -9.97
CA ALA A 15 7.37 7.36 -10.14
C ALA A 15 8.69 6.61 -10.24
N TYR A 16 9.73 7.30 -10.72
CA TYR A 16 11.10 6.86 -10.61
C TYR A 16 11.92 7.87 -9.81
N MET A 17 12.90 7.38 -9.07
CA MET A 17 13.86 8.22 -8.36
C MET A 17 15.26 7.94 -8.91
N TRP A 18 15.91 8.97 -9.44
CA TRP A 18 17.31 8.93 -9.84
C TRP A 18 18.15 9.61 -8.76
N VAL A 19 19.06 8.85 -8.15
CA VAL A 19 19.88 9.36 -7.04
C VAL A 19 21.36 9.25 -7.43
N THR A 20 22.08 10.33 -7.25
CA THR A 20 23.54 10.40 -7.38
C THR A 20 24.14 10.96 -6.08
N GLN A 21 25.47 11.05 -6.01
CA GLN A 21 26.13 11.72 -4.88
C GLN A 21 25.82 13.21 -4.77
N GLN A 22 25.37 13.83 -5.86
CA GLN A 22 25.17 15.29 -5.94
C GLN A 22 23.70 15.69 -5.99
N LYS A 23 22.82 14.82 -6.46
CA LYS A 23 21.40 15.17 -6.67
C LYS A 23 20.46 13.97 -6.54
N ALA A 24 19.22 14.28 -6.21
CA ALA A 24 18.09 13.37 -6.31
C ALA A 24 17.03 13.98 -7.24
N VAL A 25 16.55 13.20 -8.20
CA VAL A 25 15.53 13.61 -9.16
C VAL A 25 14.35 12.66 -9.10
N LEU A 26 13.17 13.17 -8.83
CA LEU A 26 11.92 12.44 -8.85
C LEU A 26 11.23 12.66 -10.20
N TYR A 27 11.03 11.58 -10.95
CA TYR A 27 10.28 11.55 -12.19
C TYR A 27 8.85 11.10 -11.89
N VAL A 28 7.91 12.01 -11.99
CA VAL A 28 6.52 11.79 -11.59
C VAL A 28 5.59 12.60 -12.51
N ASP A 29 4.34 12.17 -12.62
CA ASP A 29 3.32 12.97 -13.31
C ASP A 29 3.07 14.28 -12.55
N ASP A 30 3.25 15.40 -13.24
CA ASP A 30 3.11 16.74 -12.65
C ASP A 30 1.71 17.00 -12.06
N ALA A 31 0.68 16.36 -12.59
CA ALA A 31 -0.69 16.45 -12.08
C ALA A 31 -0.86 15.90 -10.64
N LYS A 32 0.10 15.11 -10.17
CA LYS A 32 0.10 14.54 -8.82
C LYS A 32 0.83 15.40 -7.78
N LEU A 33 1.48 16.48 -8.22
CA LEU A 33 2.23 17.37 -7.36
C LEU A 33 1.50 18.71 -7.22
N ASP A 34 0.91 18.94 -6.06
CA ASP A 34 0.50 20.29 -5.70
C ASP A 34 1.70 21.17 -5.29
N ASP A 35 1.47 22.46 -5.14
CA ASP A 35 2.53 23.42 -4.80
C ASP A 35 3.15 23.14 -3.42
N ILE A 36 2.39 22.60 -2.47
CA ILE A 36 2.85 22.28 -1.12
C ILE A 36 3.84 21.11 -1.16
N VAL A 37 3.46 20.02 -1.85
CA VAL A 37 4.31 18.84 -2.02
C VAL A 37 5.57 19.20 -2.82
N ARG A 38 5.42 19.94 -3.91
CA ARG A 38 6.55 20.37 -4.74
C ARG A 38 7.56 21.20 -3.95
N LYS A 39 7.08 22.14 -3.15
CA LYS A 39 7.91 22.96 -2.28
C LYS A 39 8.64 22.11 -1.23
N ALA A 40 7.94 21.21 -0.57
CA ALA A 40 8.52 20.30 0.44
C ALA A 40 9.60 19.40 -0.15
N LEU A 41 9.42 18.88 -1.37
CA LEU A 41 10.43 18.09 -2.07
C LEU A 41 11.67 18.92 -2.42
N LEU A 42 11.45 20.15 -2.91
CA LEU A 42 12.55 21.07 -3.24
C LEU A 42 13.36 21.45 -1.99
N GLU A 43 12.71 21.70 -0.85
CA GLU A 43 13.38 22.00 0.42
C GLU A 43 14.25 20.81 0.91
N GLN A 44 13.92 19.58 0.50
CA GLN A 44 14.72 18.39 0.75
C GLN A 44 15.79 18.13 -0.33
N GLY A 45 15.98 19.05 -1.28
CA GLY A 45 16.96 18.91 -2.36
C GLY A 45 16.54 17.92 -3.45
N ILE A 46 15.23 17.62 -3.57
CA ILE A 46 14.69 16.72 -4.59
C ILE A 46 14.16 17.57 -5.76
N GLU A 47 14.76 17.42 -6.92
CA GLU A 47 14.28 18.00 -8.18
C GLU A 47 13.10 17.13 -8.71
N CYS A 48 12.00 17.76 -9.11
CA CYS A 48 10.89 17.05 -9.76
C CYS A 48 10.93 17.27 -11.26
N ARG A 49 10.77 16.18 -12.03
CA ARG A 49 10.67 16.20 -13.49
C ARG A 49 9.47 15.37 -13.97
N PRO A 50 8.92 15.71 -15.15
CA PRO A 50 7.85 14.89 -15.74
C PRO A 50 8.26 13.43 -15.88
N TYR A 51 7.34 12.51 -15.57
CA TYR A 51 7.59 11.06 -15.58
C TYR A 51 8.27 10.55 -16.87
N GLY A 52 7.82 11.03 -18.02
CA GLY A 52 8.35 10.64 -19.33
C GLY A 52 9.76 11.15 -19.62
N SER A 53 10.26 12.15 -18.89
CA SER A 53 11.60 12.72 -19.12
C SER A 53 12.73 11.75 -18.78
N LEU A 54 12.48 10.74 -17.96
CA LEU A 54 13.47 9.75 -17.58
C LEU A 54 14.13 9.07 -18.80
N VAL A 55 13.32 8.72 -19.81
CA VAL A 55 13.83 8.07 -21.03
C VAL A 55 14.74 8.95 -21.87
N GLN A 56 14.63 10.26 -21.70
CA GLN A 56 15.49 11.25 -22.38
C GLN A 56 16.76 11.55 -21.55
N ASP A 57 16.64 11.52 -20.23
CA ASP A 57 17.73 11.87 -19.33
C ASP A 57 18.73 10.70 -19.14
N LEU A 58 18.27 9.45 -19.14
CA LEU A 58 19.13 8.28 -18.93
C LEU A 58 20.27 8.14 -19.99
N PRO A 59 20.01 8.32 -21.30
CA PRO A 59 21.09 8.21 -22.32
C PRO A 59 22.21 9.25 -22.14
N VAL A 60 21.94 10.35 -21.47
CA VAL A 60 22.87 11.47 -21.26
C VAL A 60 23.22 11.68 -19.77
N CYS A 61 23.02 10.68 -18.94
CA CYS A 61 23.17 10.79 -17.49
C CYS A 61 24.61 11.09 -17.02
N GLY A 62 25.61 10.82 -17.87
CA GLY A 62 27.02 11.16 -17.61
C GLY A 62 27.67 10.41 -16.44
N VAL A 63 27.05 9.34 -15.92
CA VAL A 63 27.60 8.55 -14.82
C VAL A 63 28.42 7.35 -15.34
N GLN A 64 29.46 6.98 -14.62
CA GLN A 64 30.33 5.84 -15.01
C GLN A 64 29.73 4.49 -14.65
N SER A 65 28.89 4.45 -13.60
CA SER A 65 28.23 3.22 -13.18
C SER A 65 26.88 3.51 -12.53
N VAL A 66 25.95 2.55 -12.66
CA VAL A 66 24.62 2.57 -12.06
C VAL A 66 24.40 1.27 -11.32
N LEU A 67 23.94 1.36 -10.08
CA LEU A 67 23.43 0.22 -9.34
C LEU A 67 21.95 0.00 -9.74
N LEU A 68 21.66 -1.19 -10.27
CA LEU A 68 20.30 -1.63 -10.60
C LEU A 68 20.00 -2.97 -9.91
N ASP A 69 18.81 -3.07 -9.35
CA ASP A 69 18.23 -4.36 -9.03
C ASP A 69 17.60 -4.95 -10.30
N VAL A 70 18.34 -5.82 -10.96
CA VAL A 70 17.95 -6.42 -12.25
C VAL A 70 16.69 -7.30 -12.16
N ASN A 71 16.28 -7.72 -10.94
CA ASN A 71 15.11 -8.53 -10.74
C ASN A 71 13.82 -7.68 -10.64
N SER A 72 13.93 -6.40 -10.27
CA SER A 72 12.78 -5.52 -10.05
C SER A 72 12.77 -4.29 -10.97
N THR A 73 13.90 -3.94 -11.56
CA THR A 73 13.99 -2.79 -12.47
C THR A 73 13.49 -3.16 -13.87
N ASN A 74 12.69 -2.29 -14.47
CA ASN A 74 12.25 -2.44 -15.86
C ASN A 74 13.47 -2.53 -16.80
N SER A 75 13.57 -3.59 -17.62
CA SER A 75 14.67 -3.85 -18.53
C SER A 75 14.97 -2.68 -19.49
N ARG A 76 13.91 -1.98 -19.93
CA ARG A 76 14.05 -0.81 -20.81
C ARG A 76 14.93 0.28 -20.22
N LEU A 77 14.94 0.45 -18.89
CA LEU A 77 15.79 1.46 -18.25
C LEU A 77 17.28 1.09 -18.34
N GLY A 78 17.61 -0.20 -18.24
CA GLY A 78 18.97 -0.68 -18.46
C GLY A 78 19.46 -0.47 -19.89
N GLU A 79 18.57 -0.70 -20.87
CA GLU A 79 18.88 -0.50 -22.30
C GLU A 79 19.10 0.97 -22.69
N LEU A 80 18.52 1.91 -21.92
CA LEU A 80 18.65 3.35 -22.18
C LEU A 80 19.95 3.95 -21.62
N LEU A 81 20.66 3.24 -20.77
CA LEU A 81 21.93 3.72 -20.24
C LEU A 81 23.00 3.78 -21.35
N PRO A 82 23.91 4.76 -21.28
CA PRO A 82 25.04 4.81 -22.23
C PRO A 82 25.83 3.51 -22.22
N GLU A 83 26.30 3.06 -23.39
CA GLU A 83 27.10 1.83 -23.51
C GLU A 83 28.34 1.83 -22.62
N ALA A 84 28.94 3.01 -22.40
CA ALA A 84 30.05 3.21 -21.49
C ALA A 84 29.68 3.12 -20.00
N CYS A 85 28.40 3.12 -19.66
CA CYS A 85 27.94 3.07 -18.28
C CYS A 85 27.95 1.63 -17.77
N LYS A 86 28.73 1.35 -16.74
CA LYS A 86 28.76 0.02 -16.12
C LYS A 86 27.51 -0.22 -15.28
N ILE A 87 26.73 -1.24 -15.61
CA ILE A 87 25.64 -1.71 -14.75
C ILE A 87 26.25 -2.61 -13.66
N VAL A 88 26.03 -2.22 -12.41
CA VAL A 88 26.31 -3.02 -11.22
C VAL A 88 25.02 -3.67 -10.79
N SER A 89 24.92 -4.99 -10.93
CA SER A 89 23.78 -5.75 -10.45
C SER A 89 23.84 -5.89 -8.92
N GLY A 90 22.76 -5.53 -8.23
CA GLY A 90 22.63 -5.67 -6.80
C GLY A 90 21.19 -5.46 -6.36
N GLY A 91 20.85 -5.91 -5.15
CA GLY A 91 19.53 -5.63 -4.56
C GLY A 91 19.35 -4.14 -4.28
N THR A 92 18.10 -3.74 -4.11
CA THR A 92 17.79 -2.37 -3.72
C THR A 92 18.37 -2.03 -2.34
N LEU A 93 19.02 -0.88 -2.23
CA LEU A 93 19.52 -0.37 -0.94
C LEU A 93 18.37 0.11 -0.05
N ILE A 94 17.21 0.43 -0.64
CA ILE A 94 16.08 1.04 0.07
C ILE A 94 15.32 0.01 0.90
N ALA A 95 15.14 -1.23 0.42
CA ALA A 95 14.35 -2.23 1.11
C ALA A 95 14.90 -2.61 2.50
N PRO A 96 16.21 -2.84 2.70
CA PRO A 96 16.78 -3.07 4.02
C PRO A 96 16.59 -1.87 4.95
N GLU A 97 16.83 -0.64 4.47
CA GLU A 97 16.66 0.58 5.27
C GLU A 97 15.19 0.78 5.69
N LYS A 98 14.23 0.52 4.80
CA LYS A 98 12.80 0.56 5.13
C LYS A 98 12.36 -0.55 6.08
N ALA A 99 13.05 -1.69 6.08
CA ALA A 99 12.72 -2.81 6.96
C ALA A 99 12.97 -2.46 8.44
N VAL A 100 13.97 -1.64 8.72
CA VAL A 100 14.28 -1.16 10.07
C VAL A 100 13.52 0.14 10.35
N LYS A 101 12.44 0.04 11.10
CA LYS A 101 11.57 1.18 11.42
C LYS A 101 12.21 2.06 12.50
N ASN A 102 12.09 3.38 12.31
CA ASN A 102 12.46 4.36 13.34
C ASN A 102 11.34 4.51 14.39
N GLU A 103 11.61 5.26 15.46
CA GLU A 103 10.64 5.45 16.55
C GLU A 103 9.33 6.10 16.11
N THR A 104 9.35 7.00 15.13
CA THR A 104 8.15 7.63 14.60
C THR A 104 7.29 6.60 13.86
N GLU A 105 7.89 5.77 13.05
CA GLU A 105 7.19 4.68 12.32
C GLU A 105 6.64 3.62 13.29
N ILE A 106 7.43 3.24 14.30
CA ILE A 106 7.00 2.28 15.34
C ILE A 106 5.78 2.82 16.10
N ASN A 107 5.81 4.08 16.51
CA ASN A 107 4.68 4.71 17.19
C ASN A 107 3.48 4.87 16.27
N GLY A 108 3.70 5.15 15.00
CA GLY A 108 2.66 5.16 13.97
C GLY A 108 1.94 3.80 13.86
N PHE A 109 2.69 2.70 13.76
CA PHE A 109 2.12 1.35 13.75
C PHE A 109 1.32 1.04 15.02
N ARG A 110 1.85 1.37 16.19
CA ARG A 110 1.13 1.17 17.47
C ARG A 110 -0.20 1.92 17.48
N ASN A 111 -0.21 3.17 17.06
CA ASN A 111 -1.40 4.00 16.98
C ASN A 111 -2.40 3.48 15.93
N ALA A 112 -1.94 3.05 14.76
CA ALA A 112 -2.76 2.44 13.73
C ALA A 112 -3.44 1.17 14.25
N MET A 113 -2.68 0.26 14.88
CA MET A 113 -3.21 -0.97 15.47
C MET A 113 -4.21 -0.70 16.61
N TYR A 114 -4.00 0.34 17.40
CA TYR A 114 -4.94 0.74 18.45
C TYR A 114 -6.29 1.20 17.85
N ARG A 115 -6.26 2.08 16.84
CA ARG A 115 -7.47 2.55 16.15
C ARG A 115 -8.20 1.42 15.44
N ASP A 116 -7.46 0.58 14.74
CA ASP A 116 -8.05 -0.57 14.03
C ASP A 116 -8.65 -1.59 15.01
N GLY A 117 -8.01 -1.79 16.16
CA GLY A 117 -8.54 -2.60 17.24
C GLY A 117 -9.89 -2.07 17.78
N ILE A 118 -10.04 -0.74 17.89
CA ILE A 118 -11.32 -0.13 18.26
C ILE A 118 -12.40 -0.41 17.20
N ALA A 119 -12.06 -0.25 15.90
CA ALA A 119 -12.97 -0.55 14.81
C ALA A 119 -13.40 -2.01 14.84
N MET A 120 -12.44 -2.93 15.00
CA MET A 120 -12.69 -4.37 15.08
C MET A 120 -13.60 -4.74 16.26
N VAL A 121 -13.37 -4.18 17.45
CA VAL A 121 -14.22 -4.45 18.62
C VAL A 121 -15.66 -3.97 18.39
N LYS A 122 -15.83 -2.78 17.81
CA LYS A 122 -17.16 -2.26 17.46
C LYS A 122 -17.85 -3.15 16.43
N PHE A 123 -17.13 -3.55 15.39
CA PHE A 123 -17.60 -4.46 14.37
C PHE A 123 -18.03 -5.82 14.97
N LEU A 124 -17.21 -6.45 15.80
CA LEU A 124 -17.55 -7.72 16.45
C LEU A 124 -18.77 -7.61 17.36
N HIS A 125 -18.94 -6.48 18.05
CA HIS A 125 -20.13 -6.20 18.85
C HIS A 125 -21.39 -6.09 17.98
N TRP A 126 -21.30 -5.48 16.82
CA TRP A 126 -22.38 -5.38 15.84
C TRP A 126 -22.67 -6.70 15.14
N LEU A 127 -21.64 -7.45 14.73
CA LEU A 127 -21.73 -8.62 13.85
C LEU A 127 -22.67 -9.71 14.39
N LEU A 128 -22.49 -10.11 15.65
CA LEU A 128 -23.25 -11.26 16.20
C LEU A 128 -24.76 -11.01 16.26
N PRO A 129 -25.24 -9.84 16.74
CA PRO A 129 -26.67 -9.50 16.65
C PRO A 129 -27.18 -9.36 15.23
N ALA A 130 -26.39 -8.78 14.32
CA ALA A 130 -26.75 -8.57 12.92
C ALA A 130 -26.96 -9.89 12.19
N VAL A 131 -26.05 -10.85 12.35
CA VAL A 131 -26.16 -12.19 11.76
C VAL A 131 -27.36 -12.96 12.33
N LYS A 132 -27.65 -12.81 13.63
CA LYS A 132 -28.86 -13.41 14.23
C LYS A 132 -30.16 -12.83 13.69
N ALA A 133 -30.16 -11.57 13.31
CA ALA A 133 -31.31 -10.90 12.69
C ALA A 133 -31.53 -11.36 11.23
N GLY A 134 -30.50 -11.94 10.58
CA GLY A 134 -30.53 -12.44 9.20
C GLY A 134 -30.19 -11.35 8.14
N GLY A 135 -29.94 -11.80 6.92
CA GLY A 135 -29.69 -10.95 5.77
C GLY A 135 -28.27 -10.36 5.68
N GLN A 136 -27.36 -10.79 6.56
CA GLN A 136 -25.94 -10.42 6.41
C GLN A 136 -25.24 -11.42 5.48
N THR A 137 -24.41 -10.90 4.59
CA THR A 137 -23.61 -11.68 3.63
C THR A 137 -22.12 -11.38 3.80
N GLU A 138 -21.26 -12.18 3.17
CA GLU A 138 -19.80 -11.96 3.17
C GLU A 138 -19.45 -10.54 2.69
N LEU A 139 -20.10 -10.07 1.61
CA LEU A 139 -19.91 -8.70 1.10
C LEU A 139 -20.48 -7.62 2.05
N SER A 140 -21.63 -7.89 2.70
CA SER A 140 -22.22 -6.91 3.59
C SER A 140 -21.39 -6.69 4.85
N VAL A 141 -20.86 -7.75 5.44
CA VAL A 141 -20.00 -7.65 6.64
C VAL A 141 -18.64 -7.03 6.32
N SER A 142 -18.10 -7.27 5.11
CA SER A 142 -16.87 -6.63 4.65
C SER A 142 -17.04 -5.11 4.57
N ARG A 143 -18.14 -4.64 3.97
CA ARG A 143 -18.48 -3.20 3.89
C ARG A 143 -18.69 -2.56 5.25
N GLU A 144 -19.42 -3.23 6.13
CA GLU A 144 -19.67 -2.71 7.49
C GLU A 144 -18.36 -2.56 8.30
N LEU A 145 -17.43 -3.53 8.17
CA LEU A 145 -16.12 -3.41 8.81
C LEU A 145 -15.32 -2.21 8.27
N GLU A 146 -15.37 -1.96 6.97
CA GLU A 146 -14.74 -0.80 6.36
C GLU A 146 -15.35 0.50 6.91
N GLU A 147 -16.68 0.58 7.09
CA GLU A 147 -17.32 1.75 7.68
C GLU A 147 -16.86 2.01 9.11
N PHE A 148 -16.74 0.99 9.97
CA PHE A 148 -16.15 1.14 11.31
C PHE A 148 -14.71 1.65 11.29
N ARG A 149 -13.92 1.24 10.30
CA ARG A 149 -12.55 1.72 10.08
C ARG A 149 -12.54 3.17 9.58
N ALA A 150 -13.44 3.52 8.66
CA ALA A 150 -13.56 4.87 8.12
C ALA A 150 -13.93 5.92 9.19
N MET A 151 -14.60 5.49 10.26
CA MET A 151 -14.89 6.35 11.43
C MET A 151 -13.65 6.65 12.28
N GLN A 152 -12.52 5.95 12.06
CA GLN A 152 -11.30 6.17 12.84
C GLN A 152 -10.48 7.33 12.27
N PRO A 153 -9.82 8.11 13.14
CA PRO A 153 -8.93 9.18 12.67
C PRO A 153 -7.81 8.63 11.77
N LEU A 154 -7.43 9.42 10.77
CA LEU A 154 -6.30 9.14 9.87
C LEU A 154 -6.52 7.95 8.92
N TYR A 155 -7.73 7.40 8.82
CA TYR A 155 -8.08 6.37 7.85
C TYR A 155 -7.89 6.89 6.41
N LYS A 156 -7.35 6.03 5.54
CA LYS A 156 -7.04 6.34 4.12
C LYS A 156 -7.59 5.33 3.12
N GLY A 157 -8.13 4.22 3.59
CA GLY A 157 -8.66 3.14 2.77
C GLY A 157 -8.26 1.77 3.29
N LEU A 158 -8.63 0.73 2.57
CA LEU A 158 -8.23 -0.65 2.87
C LEU A 158 -6.74 -0.87 2.58
N SER A 159 -6.11 -1.79 3.30
CA SER A 159 -4.75 -2.26 3.00
C SER A 159 -4.73 -3.41 1.99
N PHE A 160 -5.82 -4.14 1.89
CA PHE A 160 -6.15 -5.15 0.89
C PHE A 160 -7.66 -5.40 0.91
N ASP A 161 -8.19 -6.02 -0.14
CA ASP A 161 -9.61 -6.36 -0.20
C ASP A 161 -9.96 -7.37 0.89
N THR A 162 -11.02 -7.06 1.67
CA THR A 162 -11.38 -7.87 2.84
C THR A 162 -11.77 -9.30 2.43
N ILE A 163 -11.12 -10.28 3.03
CA ILE A 163 -11.48 -11.68 2.92
C ILE A 163 -12.50 -11.99 4.01
N ALA A 164 -13.74 -12.25 3.64
CA ALA A 164 -14.79 -12.71 4.54
C ALA A 164 -15.29 -14.07 4.04
N GLY A 165 -14.61 -15.13 4.45
CA GLY A 165 -14.94 -16.48 4.02
C GLY A 165 -15.81 -17.22 5.04
N TYR A 166 -17.10 -17.41 4.73
CA TYR A 166 -18.01 -18.15 5.60
C TYR A 166 -18.05 -19.64 5.25
N ALA A 167 -18.02 -20.50 6.25
CA ALA A 167 -18.11 -21.95 6.14
C ALA A 167 -17.07 -22.52 5.15
N ALA A 168 -17.49 -23.08 4.01
CA ALA A 168 -16.61 -23.67 3.00
C ALA A 168 -15.67 -22.64 2.35
N HIS A 169 -16.11 -21.40 2.20
CA HIS A 169 -15.29 -20.32 1.62
C HIS A 169 -14.08 -19.96 2.49
N GLY A 170 -14.19 -20.16 3.82
CA GLY A 170 -13.05 -19.96 4.74
C GLY A 170 -11.89 -20.95 4.53
N ALA A 171 -12.08 -22.01 3.76
CA ALA A 171 -11.02 -22.96 3.39
C ALA A 171 -10.28 -22.57 2.09
N ILE A 172 -10.75 -21.54 1.37
CA ILE A 172 -10.15 -21.08 0.13
C ILE A 172 -9.13 -19.98 0.47
N VAL A 173 -7.86 -20.26 0.16
CA VAL A 173 -6.77 -19.30 0.39
C VAL A 173 -6.98 -18.07 -0.49
N HIS A 174 -6.88 -16.87 0.10
CA HIS A 174 -7.13 -15.59 -0.56
C HIS A 174 -8.50 -15.51 -1.23
N TYR A 175 -9.54 -16.07 -0.55
CA TYR A 175 -10.92 -15.98 -1.04
C TYR A 175 -11.34 -14.51 -1.17
N GLU A 176 -11.94 -14.19 -2.29
CA GLU A 176 -12.55 -12.88 -2.55
C GLU A 176 -14.00 -13.12 -2.95
N ALA A 177 -14.93 -12.63 -2.12
CA ALA A 177 -16.36 -12.71 -2.41
C ALA A 177 -16.71 -11.74 -3.54
N ASP A 178 -17.49 -12.21 -4.50
CA ASP A 178 -18.10 -11.41 -5.55
C ASP A 178 -19.63 -11.57 -5.54
N GLU A 179 -20.33 -10.84 -6.39
CA GLU A 179 -21.80 -10.91 -6.48
C GLU A 179 -22.35 -12.32 -6.77
N LYS A 180 -21.52 -13.22 -7.31
CA LYS A 180 -21.93 -14.59 -7.67
C LYS A 180 -21.61 -15.60 -6.56
N SER A 181 -20.54 -15.38 -5.84
CA SER A 181 -20.07 -16.24 -4.76
C SER A 181 -20.60 -15.82 -3.39
N ASP A 182 -21.06 -14.56 -3.24
CA ASP A 182 -21.56 -14.01 -1.98
C ASP A 182 -22.62 -14.91 -1.33
N CYS A 183 -22.43 -15.26 -0.08
CA CYS A 183 -23.36 -16.11 0.64
C CYS A 183 -23.81 -15.48 1.95
N GLU A 184 -25.04 -15.83 2.37
CA GLU A 184 -25.60 -15.36 3.63
C GLU A 184 -24.92 -16.04 4.83
N LEU A 185 -24.57 -15.23 5.82
CA LEU A 185 -24.06 -15.68 7.11
C LEU A 185 -25.22 -16.16 7.99
N LEU A 186 -25.13 -17.38 8.47
CA LEU A 186 -26.06 -17.94 9.43
C LEU A 186 -25.47 -17.91 10.85
N PRO A 187 -26.30 -17.91 11.92
CA PRO A 187 -25.80 -17.93 13.30
C PRO A 187 -25.24 -19.29 13.72
N LYS A 188 -24.45 -19.91 12.88
CA LYS A 188 -23.75 -21.19 13.05
C LYS A 188 -22.57 -21.26 12.10
N GLY A 189 -21.60 -22.14 12.38
CA GLY A 189 -20.41 -22.33 11.52
C GLY A 189 -19.30 -21.34 11.90
N LEU A 190 -18.38 -21.13 10.99
CA LEU A 190 -17.20 -20.28 11.17
C LEU A 190 -17.15 -19.22 10.06
N LEU A 191 -16.78 -18.02 10.42
CA LEU A 191 -16.41 -16.93 9.51
C LEU A 191 -14.91 -16.66 9.68
N LEU A 192 -14.14 -16.88 8.63
CA LEU A 192 -12.77 -16.38 8.52
C LEU A 192 -12.84 -14.94 8.01
N LEU A 193 -12.35 -14.02 8.80
CA LEU A 193 -12.31 -12.60 8.45
C LEU A 193 -10.87 -12.12 8.49
N ASP A 194 -10.32 -11.83 7.31
CA ASP A 194 -8.97 -11.28 7.13
C ASP A 194 -9.07 -9.92 6.44
N SER A 195 -8.52 -8.89 7.08
CA SER A 195 -8.80 -7.52 6.68
C SER A 195 -7.77 -6.55 7.26
N GLY A 196 -7.64 -5.40 6.65
CA GLY A 196 -6.73 -4.37 7.14
C GLY A 196 -7.04 -2.99 6.59
N ALA A 197 -6.35 -2.00 7.11
CA ALA A 197 -6.51 -0.60 6.74
C ALA A 197 -5.17 0.12 6.54
N GLN A 198 -5.19 1.09 5.65
CA GLN A 198 -4.18 2.13 5.54
C GLN A 198 -4.57 3.30 6.43
N TYR A 199 -3.75 3.59 7.41
CA TYR A 199 -3.79 4.85 8.15
C TYR A 199 -2.62 5.74 7.71
N GLN A 200 -2.72 7.04 7.94
CA GLN A 200 -1.64 7.96 7.54
C GLN A 200 -0.30 7.62 8.20
N ASP A 201 -0.32 7.04 9.37
CA ASP A 201 0.85 6.72 10.20
C ASP A 201 1.17 5.23 10.30
N GLY A 202 0.38 4.33 9.68
CA GLY A 202 0.65 2.90 9.68
C GLY A 202 -0.34 2.09 8.88
N THR A 203 0.02 0.84 8.64
CA THR A 203 -0.83 -0.16 7.95
C THR A 203 -1.20 -1.25 8.94
N THR A 204 -2.43 -1.74 8.87
CA THR A 204 -2.90 -2.87 9.67
C THR A 204 -3.25 -4.07 8.80
N ASP A 205 -3.16 -5.24 9.41
CA ASP A 205 -3.50 -6.54 8.86
C ASP A 205 -3.94 -7.42 10.03
N ILE A 206 -5.22 -7.80 10.06
CA ILE A 206 -5.84 -8.48 11.20
C ILE A 206 -6.73 -9.61 10.70
N THR A 207 -6.41 -10.83 11.13
CA THR A 207 -7.26 -12.01 10.88
C THR A 207 -8.00 -12.43 12.14
N ARG A 208 -9.28 -12.82 12.01
CA ARG A 208 -10.10 -13.43 13.05
C ARG A 208 -10.91 -14.59 12.47
N THR A 209 -11.02 -15.65 13.25
CA THR A 209 -12.00 -16.70 13.01
C THR A 209 -13.08 -16.58 14.09
N ILE A 210 -14.33 -16.43 13.69
CA ILE A 210 -15.49 -16.08 14.52
C ILE A 210 -16.53 -17.18 14.40
#